data_887921215061d8cd7e6a487e63ceb268
#
_entry.id   887921215061d8cd7e6a487e63ceb268
#
_cell.length_a   1.000
_cell.length_b   1.000
_cell.length_c   1.000
_cell.angle_alpha   90.00
_cell.angle_beta   90.00
_cell.angle_gamma   90.00
#
_symmetry.space_group_name_H-M   'P 1'
#
loop_
_entity.id
_entity.type
_entity.pdbx_description
1 polymer ?
#
loop_
_entity_poly.entity_id
_entity_poly.type
_entity_poly.pdbx_seq_one_letter_code
_entity_poly.pdbx_strand_id
1 'polypeptide(L)'
;MTAPGALPEVLDGAAVGIFGILLSAAFCPIRWTDKKRWALAGCTAGLLALQGVLYFGSSPTAAQYLYPLITHLPLYVVLVLFSGQKVWPLVAVLTAYLCCQVRRWAALAVALFLPQHPLVQPVAELLFTLPLLLLFIRFLAPSMRQLSHYPASVQCQFGIVPLVGYLFDYITHVYTSLLSEANPAAVEFMFFVCCAAFLCSILRASRVERQRIQMEQLQTSLNLQVTQAMREIEALRLSQQRASTYRHDLRHHMQFLAGCIENGRTEQALGYIRSVCSEIEAGKVTVYCENEAANLIFSAFADRAAKAGVQFTVQAGISQKPAVSESDLCVLLSNALENALHAAVRCREAGHEAFIETSGHEKGHKLFLQITNSCLPDVQLRD
;
A
#
# COMPACT_ATOMS: atom_id res chain seq x y z
N MET A 1 -28.76 -15.69 -51.10
CA MET A 1 -29.94 -15.17 -50.43
C MET A 1 -29.79 -15.56 -48.95
N THR A 2 -29.46 -14.62 -48.11
CA THR A 2 -29.34 -14.84 -46.66
C THR A 2 -30.73 -15.07 -46.09
N ALA A 3 -30.95 -16.22 -45.43
CA ALA A 3 -32.20 -16.51 -44.72
C ALA A 3 -32.50 -15.38 -43.72
N PRO A 4 -33.76 -14.93 -43.52
CA PRO A 4 -34.10 -13.81 -42.65
C PRO A 4 -33.76 -14.00 -41.17
N GLY A 5 -33.23 -15.17 -40.78
CA GLY A 5 -32.72 -15.47 -39.43
C GLY A 5 -31.23 -15.24 -39.23
N ALA A 6 -30.43 -15.04 -40.28
CA ALA A 6 -28.97 -14.96 -40.16
C ALA A 6 -28.46 -13.66 -39.50
N LEU A 7 -29.19 -12.55 -39.65
CA LEU A 7 -28.76 -11.25 -39.12
C LEU A 7 -28.79 -11.17 -37.59
N PRO A 8 -29.81 -11.63 -36.86
CA PRO A 8 -29.80 -11.64 -35.41
C PRO A 8 -28.71 -12.55 -34.82
N GLU A 9 -28.43 -13.70 -35.42
CA GLU A 9 -27.38 -14.63 -34.96
C GLU A 9 -25.96 -14.03 -35.12
N VAL A 10 -25.72 -13.35 -36.24
CA VAL A 10 -24.41 -12.67 -36.45
C VAL A 10 -24.23 -11.50 -35.49
N LEU A 11 -25.28 -10.73 -35.23
CA LEU A 11 -25.26 -9.62 -34.28
C LEU A 11 -25.04 -10.15 -32.86
N ASP A 12 -25.68 -11.24 -32.47
CA ASP A 12 -25.50 -11.86 -31.17
C ASP A 12 -24.08 -12.42 -31.00
N GLY A 13 -23.56 -13.10 -32.02
CA GLY A 13 -22.16 -13.57 -32.04
C GLY A 13 -21.15 -12.44 -31.85
N ALA A 14 -21.35 -11.30 -32.51
CA ALA A 14 -20.52 -10.12 -32.33
C ALA A 14 -20.66 -9.52 -30.92
N ALA A 15 -21.88 -9.41 -30.42
CA ALA A 15 -22.19 -8.88 -29.09
C ALA A 15 -21.55 -9.72 -27.97
N VAL A 16 -21.62 -11.05 -28.07
CA VAL A 16 -20.99 -11.95 -27.08
C VAL A 16 -19.46 -11.88 -27.14
N GLY A 17 -18.90 -11.74 -28.33
CA GLY A 17 -17.45 -11.53 -28.51
C GLY A 17 -16.97 -10.27 -27.83
N ILE A 18 -17.65 -9.13 -28.07
CA ILE A 18 -17.35 -7.84 -27.41
C ILE A 18 -17.53 -7.95 -25.89
N PHE A 19 -18.62 -8.54 -25.44
CA PHE A 19 -18.89 -8.79 -24.01
C PHE A 19 -17.75 -9.56 -23.33
N GLY A 20 -17.34 -10.68 -23.90
CA GLY A 20 -16.27 -11.51 -23.35
C GLY A 20 -14.91 -10.81 -23.32
N ILE A 21 -14.56 -10.07 -24.38
CA ILE A 21 -13.30 -9.33 -24.46
C ILE A 21 -13.25 -8.19 -23.44
N LEU A 22 -14.30 -7.38 -23.37
CA LEU A 22 -14.39 -6.26 -22.41
C LEU A 22 -14.37 -6.75 -20.96
N LEU A 23 -15.09 -7.83 -20.67
CA LEU A 23 -15.15 -8.39 -19.34
C LEU A 23 -13.83 -9.03 -18.92
N SER A 24 -13.17 -9.78 -19.82
CA SER A 24 -11.82 -10.33 -19.59
C SER A 24 -10.80 -9.24 -19.29
N ALA A 25 -10.85 -8.14 -20.04
CA ALA A 25 -9.98 -6.99 -19.81
C ALA A 25 -10.31 -6.26 -18.49
N ALA A 26 -11.61 -6.19 -18.12
CA ALA A 26 -12.03 -5.59 -16.85
C ALA A 26 -11.63 -6.43 -15.62
N PHE A 27 -11.47 -7.74 -15.75
CA PHE A 27 -11.02 -8.64 -14.69
C PHE A 27 -9.51 -8.60 -14.45
N CYS A 28 -8.73 -8.11 -15.44
CA CYS A 28 -7.29 -7.98 -15.32
C CYS A 28 -6.86 -6.67 -14.65
N PRO A 29 -5.78 -6.67 -13.84
CA PRO A 29 -5.23 -5.46 -13.21
C PRO A 29 -4.41 -4.64 -14.21
N ILE A 30 -5.06 -4.12 -15.24
CA ILE A 30 -4.40 -3.36 -16.33
C ILE A 30 -4.35 -1.88 -15.96
N ARG A 31 -3.15 -1.28 -16.04
CA ARG A 31 -3.00 0.19 -16.03
C ARG A 31 -3.36 0.71 -17.41
N TRP A 32 -4.52 1.31 -17.53
CA TRP A 32 -5.04 1.79 -18.80
C TRP A 32 -4.31 3.06 -19.25
N THR A 33 -3.79 3.00 -20.48
CA THR A 33 -3.29 4.15 -21.25
C THR A 33 -4.06 4.22 -22.56
N ASP A 34 -4.09 5.37 -23.21
CA ASP A 34 -4.81 5.51 -24.48
C ASP A 34 -4.28 4.56 -25.55
N LYS A 35 -2.96 4.31 -25.57
CA LYS A 35 -2.34 3.32 -26.46
C LYS A 35 -2.91 1.91 -26.24
N LYS A 36 -3.06 1.48 -24.98
CA LYS A 36 -3.62 0.15 -24.66
C LYS A 36 -5.11 0.06 -24.98
N ARG A 37 -5.87 1.15 -24.80
CA ARG A 37 -7.30 1.21 -25.20
C ARG A 37 -7.47 1.02 -26.69
N TRP A 38 -6.71 1.77 -27.50
CA TRP A 38 -6.74 1.64 -28.96
C TRP A 38 -6.23 0.28 -29.43
N ALA A 39 -5.19 -0.27 -28.79
CA ALA A 39 -4.70 -1.61 -29.10
C ALA A 39 -5.75 -2.70 -28.80
N LEU A 40 -6.48 -2.60 -27.66
CA LEU A 40 -7.57 -3.52 -27.36
C LEU A 40 -8.73 -3.38 -28.36
N ALA A 41 -9.10 -2.16 -28.73
CA ALA A 41 -10.13 -1.91 -29.74
C ALA A 41 -9.75 -2.50 -31.11
N GLY A 42 -8.50 -2.30 -31.54
CA GLY A 42 -7.96 -2.90 -32.78
C GLY A 42 -7.93 -4.43 -32.72
N CYS A 43 -7.51 -5.00 -31.59
CA CYS A 43 -7.54 -6.45 -31.37
C CYS A 43 -8.97 -6.99 -31.45
N THR A 44 -9.93 -6.32 -30.77
CA THR A 44 -11.36 -6.69 -30.82
C THR A 44 -11.89 -6.68 -32.23
N ALA A 45 -11.65 -5.61 -32.99
CA ALA A 45 -12.06 -5.51 -34.38
C ALA A 45 -11.43 -6.61 -35.27
N GLY A 46 -10.15 -6.89 -35.07
CA GLY A 46 -9.44 -7.96 -35.78
C GLY A 46 -9.99 -9.36 -35.48
N LEU A 47 -10.27 -9.65 -34.22
CA LEU A 47 -10.87 -10.92 -33.80
C LEU A 47 -12.29 -11.11 -34.37
N LEU A 48 -13.10 -10.07 -34.32
CA LEU A 48 -14.47 -10.10 -34.88
C LEU A 48 -14.44 -10.25 -36.41
N ALA A 49 -13.52 -9.55 -37.10
CA ALA A 49 -13.34 -9.71 -38.53
C ALA A 49 -12.93 -11.15 -38.89
N LEU A 50 -11.96 -11.72 -38.16
CA LEU A 50 -11.52 -13.09 -38.36
C LEU A 50 -12.64 -14.12 -38.12
N GLN A 51 -13.43 -13.92 -37.07
CA GLN A 51 -14.62 -14.75 -36.83
C GLN A 51 -15.64 -14.64 -37.96
N GLY A 52 -15.90 -13.43 -38.45
CA GLY A 52 -16.79 -13.20 -39.60
C GLY A 52 -16.31 -13.91 -40.86
N VAL A 53 -15.02 -13.81 -41.18
CA VAL A 53 -14.42 -14.51 -42.33
C VAL A 53 -14.58 -16.01 -42.24
N LEU A 54 -14.39 -16.58 -41.07
CA LEU A 54 -14.56 -18.02 -40.84
C LEU A 54 -16.03 -18.46 -40.87
N TYR A 55 -16.93 -17.66 -40.31
CA TYR A 55 -18.37 -17.96 -40.32
C TYR A 55 -18.93 -17.97 -41.74
N PHE A 56 -18.54 -17.00 -42.59
CA PHE A 56 -19.02 -16.89 -43.97
C PHE A 56 -18.20 -17.70 -44.97
N GLY A 57 -16.92 -17.96 -44.70
CA GLY A 57 -16.00 -18.63 -45.60
C GLY A 57 -15.83 -20.14 -45.40
N SER A 58 -16.22 -20.66 -44.22
CA SER A 58 -16.20 -22.08 -43.90
C SER A 58 -17.54 -22.56 -43.33
N SER A 59 -17.61 -23.79 -42.83
CA SER A 59 -18.85 -24.23 -42.15
C SER A 59 -18.98 -23.58 -40.76
N PRO A 60 -20.22 -23.23 -40.30
CA PRO A 60 -20.45 -22.72 -38.95
C PRO A 60 -19.87 -23.60 -37.84
N THR A 61 -19.88 -24.93 -38.04
CA THR A 61 -19.29 -25.92 -37.13
C THR A 61 -17.79 -25.80 -37.03
N ALA A 62 -17.08 -25.59 -38.15
CA ALA A 62 -15.62 -25.41 -38.14
C ALA A 62 -15.22 -24.09 -37.37
N ALA A 63 -16.02 -23.04 -37.50
CA ALA A 63 -15.80 -21.80 -36.74
C ALA A 63 -15.96 -22.04 -35.22
N GLN A 64 -16.92 -22.85 -34.79
CA GLN A 64 -17.12 -23.22 -33.38
C GLN A 64 -15.95 -24.07 -32.82
N TYR A 65 -15.47 -25.05 -33.58
CA TYR A 65 -14.32 -25.89 -33.19
C TYR A 65 -13.04 -25.08 -33.00
N LEU A 66 -12.82 -24.08 -33.86
CA LEU A 66 -11.61 -23.26 -33.84
C LEU A 66 -11.70 -22.03 -32.91
N TYR A 67 -12.88 -21.73 -32.38
CA TYR A 67 -13.13 -20.53 -31.57
C TYR A 67 -12.15 -20.36 -30.38
N PRO A 68 -11.77 -21.40 -29.60
CA PRO A 68 -10.78 -21.28 -28.53
C PRO A 68 -9.43 -20.80 -29.03
N LEU A 69 -8.98 -21.33 -30.16
CA LEU A 69 -7.69 -21.04 -30.73
C LEU A 69 -7.64 -19.63 -31.35
N ILE A 70 -8.75 -19.22 -31.96
CA ILE A 70 -8.83 -17.96 -32.73
C ILE A 70 -9.17 -16.78 -31.84
N THR A 71 -9.95 -16.99 -30.78
CA THR A 71 -10.45 -15.90 -29.94
C THR A 71 -9.79 -15.90 -28.55
N HIS A 72 -9.86 -17.02 -27.83
CA HIS A 72 -9.43 -17.03 -26.43
C HIS A 72 -7.91 -16.99 -26.31
N LEU A 73 -7.16 -17.71 -27.16
CA LEU A 73 -5.70 -17.72 -27.12
C LEU A 73 -5.07 -16.36 -27.47
N PRO A 74 -5.44 -15.69 -28.57
CA PRO A 74 -4.91 -14.36 -28.87
C PRO A 74 -5.31 -13.33 -27.80
N LEU A 75 -6.55 -13.36 -27.31
CA LEU A 75 -6.99 -12.49 -26.24
C LEU A 75 -6.15 -12.70 -24.96
N TYR A 76 -5.92 -13.96 -24.57
CA TYR A 76 -5.03 -14.28 -23.46
C TYR A 76 -3.64 -13.68 -23.63
N VAL A 77 -3.01 -13.82 -24.79
CA VAL A 77 -1.68 -13.27 -25.09
C VAL A 77 -1.68 -11.74 -24.94
N VAL A 78 -2.68 -11.06 -25.50
CA VAL A 78 -2.81 -9.59 -25.37
C VAL A 78 -2.96 -9.18 -23.90
N LEU A 79 -3.78 -9.88 -23.13
CA LEU A 79 -3.97 -9.57 -21.71
C LEU A 79 -2.72 -9.85 -20.87
N VAL A 80 -1.93 -10.87 -21.21
CA VAL A 80 -0.62 -11.13 -20.58
C VAL A 80 0.33 -9.95 -20.83
N LEU A 81 0.41 -9.45 -22.07
CA LEU A 81 1.25 -8.31 -22.44
C LEU A 81 0.81 -7.01 -21.74
N PHE A 82 -0.50 -6.83 -21.52
CA PHE A 82 -1.03 -5.62 -20.89
C PHE A 82 -0.92 -5.61 -19.36
N SER A 83 -1.14 -6.79 -18.71
CA SER A 83 -1.13 -6.93 -17.27
C SER A 83 0.24 -7.26 -16.68
N GLY A 84 1.14 -7.86 -17.48
CA GLY A 84 2.43 -8.39 -17.02
C GLY A 84 2.33 -9.68 -16.20
N GLN A 85 1.12 -10.25 -16.05
CA GLN A 85 0.86 -11.49 -15.30
C GLN A 85 0.64 -12.65 -16.29
N LYS A 86 1.07 -13.87 -15.91
CA LYS A 86 0.92 -15.05 -16.79
C LYS A 86 -0.33 -15.89 -16.46
N VAL A 87 -0.61 -16.09 -15.18
CA VAL A 87 -1.70 -16.99 -14.73
C VAL A 87 -3.05 -16.28 -14.74
N TRP A 88 -3.13 -15.08 -14.16
CA TRP A 88 -4.39 -14.38 -13.98
C TRP A 88 -5.17 -14.10 -15.26
N PRO A 89 -4.55 -13.67 -16.38
CA PRO A 89 -5.28 -13.47 -17.63
C PRO A 89 -6.02 -14.72 -18.15
N LEU A 90 -5.46 -15.92 -17.92
CA LEU A 90 -6.15 -17.15 -18.25
C LEU A 90 -7.42 -17.34 -17.41
N VAL A 91 -7.30 -17.13 -16.07
CA VAL A 91 -8.46 -17.19 -15.17
C VAL A 91 -9.51 -16.15 -15.55
N ALA A 92 -9.08 -14.95 -15.93
CA ALA A 92 -9.97 -13.87 -16.37
C ALA A 92 -10.76 -14.22 -17.64
N VAL A 93 -10.10 -14.79 -18.66
CA VAL A 93 -10.76 -15.21 -19.90
C VAL A 93 -11.74 -16.34 -19.64
N LEU A 94 -11.35 -17.37 -18.87
CA LEU A 94 -12.21 -18.48 -18.53
C LEU A 94 -13.43 -18.04 -17.70
N THR A 95 -13.24 -17.13 -16.73
CA THR A 95 -14.35 -16.58 -15.93
C THR A 95 -15.27 -15.72 -16.77
N ALA A 96 -14.73 -14.89 -17.67
CA ALA A 96 -15.55 -14.12 -18.59
C ALA A 96 -16.40 -15.00 -19.51
N TYR A 97 -15.84 -16.12 -19.96
CA TYR A 97 -16.60 -17.13 -20.70
C TYR A 97 -17.79 -17.66 -19.89
N LEU A 98 -17.60 -18.02 -18.61
CA LEU A 98 -18.71 -18.42 -17.74
C LEU A 98 -19.77 -17.33 -17.61
N CYS A 99 -19.36 -16.05 -17.52
CA CYS A 99 -20.29 -14.93 -17.47
C CYS A 99 -21.11 -14.78 -18.77
N CYS A 100 -20.55 -15.16 -19.93
CA CYS A 100 -21.30 -15.21 -21.19
C CYS A 100 -22.45 -16.24 -21.14
N GLN A 101 -22.28 -17.35 -20.44
CA GLN A 101 -23.33 -18.34 -20.28
C GLN A 101 -24.51 -17.82 -19.46
N VAL A 102 -24.28 -16.98 -18.45
CA VAL A 102 -25.34 -16.34 -17.66
C VAL A 102 -26.29 -15.53 -18.55
N ARG A 103 -25.77 -14.85 -19.59
CA ARG A 103 -26.56 -14.11 -20.58
C ARG A 103 -27.49 -15.04 -21.34
N ARG A 104 -26.97 -16.15 -21.84
CA ARG A 104 -27.74 -17.18 -22.57
C ARG A 104 -28.87 -17.75 -21.72
N TRP A 105 -28.59 -18.04 -20.44
CA TRP A 105 -29.57 -18.56 -19.49
C TRP A 105 -30.67 -17.57 -19.16
N ALA A 106 -30.34 -16.29 -18.98
CA ALA A 106 -31.32 -15.26 -18.76
C ALA A 106 -32.27 -15.16 -19.97
N ALA A 107 -31.75 -15.25 -21.17
CA ALA A 107 -32.53 -15.22 -22.38
C ALA A 107 -33.43 -16.47 -22.54
N LEU A 108 -32.88 -17.65 -22.23
CA LEU A 108 -33.62 -18.92 -22.27
C LEU A 108 -34.78 -18.89 -21.25
N ALA A 109 -34.54 -18.38 -20.04
CA ALA A 109 -35.59 -18.22 -19.04
C ALA A 109 -36.75 -17.34 -19.54
N VAL A 110 -36.46 -16.25 -20.26
CA VAL A 110 -37.48 -15.40 -20.88
C VAL A 110 -38.23 -16.14 -22.01
N ALA A 111 -37.46 -16.90 -22.83
CA ALA A 111 -38.08 -17.66 -23.93
C ALA A 111 -39.04 -18.76 -23.46
N LEU A 112 -38.88 -19.27 -22.23
CA LEU A 112 -39.81 -20.23 -21.63
C LEU A 112 -41.20 -19.66 -21.34
N PHE A 113 -41.31 -18.33 -21.11
CA PHE A 113 -42.58 -17.65 -20.80
C PHE A 113 -43.23 -16.99 -22.01
N LEU A 114 -42.55 -16.92 -23.15
CA LEU A 114 -43.05 -16.31 -24.36
C LEU A 114 -43.42 -17.36 -25.41
N PRO A 115 -44.32 -17.05 -26.36
CA PRO A 115 -44.65 -17.97 -27.45
C PRO A 115 -43.39 -18.35 -28.22
N GLN A 116 -43.27 -19.63 -28.64
CA GLN A 116 -42.10 -20.17 -29.31
C GLN A 116 -41.90 -19.55 -30.70
N HIS A 117 -41.30 -18.35 -30.71
CA HIS A 117 -40.86 -17.71 -31.94
C HIS A 117 -39.33 -17.75 -32.02
N PRO A 118 -38.75 -18.17 -33.13
CA PRO A 118 -37.29 -18.41 -33.26
C PRO A 118 -36.43 -17.16 -32.97
N LEU A 119 -36.99 -15.96 -33.03
CA LEU A 119 -36.28 -14.72 -32.77
C LEU A 119 -36.28 -14.26 -31.30
N VAL A 120 -37.10 -14.88 -30.43
CA VAL A 120 -37.25 -14.45 -29.02
C VAL A 120 -35.94 -14.61 -28.27
N GLN A 121 -35.31 -15.75 -28.39
CA GLN A 121 -34.05 -16.03 -27.66
C GLN A 121 -32.88 -15.12 -28.11
N PRO A 122 -32.56 -14.97 -29.43
CA PRO A 122 -31.47 -14.08 -29.86
C PRO A 122 -31.72 -12.59 -29.48
N VAL A 123 -32.95 -12.12 -29.57
CA VAL A 123 -33.30 -10.75 -29.17
C VAL A 123 -33.15 -10.57 -27.65
N ALA A 124 -33.60 -11.54 -26.85
CA ALA A 124 -33.44 -11.49 -25.40
C ALA A 124 -31.94 -11.51 -25.01
N GLU A 125 -31.11 -12.35 -25.65
CA GLU A 125 -29.67 -12.38 -25.44
C GLU A 125 -29.04 -11.02 -25.71
N LEU A 126 -29.43 -10.36 -26.80
CA LEU A 126 -28.92 -9.02 -27.14
C LEU A 126 -29.33 -7.98 -26.09
N LEU A 127 -30.57 -8.01 -25.62
CA LEU A 127 -31.08 -7.11 -24.58
C LEU A 127 -30.37 -7.28 -23.24
N PHE A 128 -30.06 -8.52 -22.83
CA PHE A 128 -29.34 -8.80 -21.59
C PHE A 128 -27.85 -8.48 -21.65
N THR A 129 -27.24 -8.38 -22.84
CA THR A 129 -25.80 -8.18 -23.01
C THR A 129 -25.29 -6.94 -22.29
N LEU A 130 -25.87 -5.78 -22.53
CA LEU A 130 -25.41 -4.53 -21.93
C LEU A 130 -25.67 -4.43 -20.42
N PRO A 131 -26.88 -4.73 -19.89
CA PRO A 131 -27.14 -4.71 -18.46
C PRO A 131 -26.24 -5.66 -17.66
N LEU A 132 -26.03 -6.89 -18.15
CA LEU A 132 -25.15 -7.86 -17.48
C LEU A 132 -23.68 -7.45 -17.54
N LEU A 133 -23.22 -6.87 -18.66
CA LEU A 133 -21.87 -6.33 -18.77
C LEU A 133 -21.62 -5.26 -17.70
N LEU A 134 -22.52 -4.29 -17.57
CA LEU A 134 -22.42 -3.23 -16.57
C LEU A 134 -22.48 -3.77 -15.14
N LEU A 135 -23.36 -4.73 -14.88
CA LEU A 135 -23.45 -5.41 -13.58
C LEU A 135 -22.16 -6.12 -13.23
N PHE A 136 -21.57 -6.91 -14.12
CA PHE A 136 -20.33 -7.62 -13.86
C PHE A 136 -19.14 -6.68 -13.74
N ILE A 137 -19.05 -5.63 -14.55
CA ILE A 137 -17.98 -4.62 -14.40
C ILE A 137 -18.10 -3.90 -13.06
N ARG A 138 -19.33 -3.60 -12.61
CA ARG A 138 -19.55 -2.86 -11.35
C ARG A 138 -19.31 -3.70 -10.09
N PHE A 139 -19.77 -4.96 -10.08
CA PHE A 139 -19.78 -5.79 -8.87
C PHE A 139 -18.72 -6.90 -8.87
N LEU A 140 -18.48 -7.55 -10.00
CA LEU A 140 -17.57 -8.70 -10.09
C LEU A 140 -16.13 -8.27 -10.41
N ALA A 141 -15.92 -7.33 -11.33
CA ALA A 141 -14.58 -6.94 -11.75
C ALA A 141 -13.69 -6.38 -10.62
N PRO A 142 -14.19 -5.61 -9.63
CA PRO A 142 -13.36 -5.19 -8.50
C PRO A 142 -12.86 -6.39 -7.67
N SER A 143 -13.73 -7.39 -7.44
CA SER A 143 -13.38 -8.60 -6.69
C SER A 143 -12.36 -9.47 -7.44
N MET A 144 -12.56 -9.63 -8.75
CA MET A 144 -11.62 -10.34 -9.62
C MET A 144 -10.25 -9.66 -9.64
N ARG A 145 -10.18 -8.32 -9.77
CA ARG A 145 -8.90 -7.59 -9.71
C ARG A 145 -8.21 -7.73 -8.37
N GLN A 146 -8.93 -7.77 -7.28
CA GLN A 146 -8.35 -8.01 -5.96
C GLN A 146 -7.70 -9.40 -5.88
N LEU A 147 -8.36 -10.44 -6.39
CA LEU A 147 -7.84 -11.81 -6.43
C LEU A 147 -6.58 -11.94 -7.30
N SER A 148 -6.36 -11.05 -8.28
CA SER A 148 -5.16 -11.04 -9.13
C SER A 148 -3.86 -10.73 -8.38
N HIS A 149 -3.93 -10.18 -7.18
CA HIS A 149 -2.76 -9.88 -6.35
C HIS A 149 -2.30 -11.04 -5.47
N TYR A 150 -3.06 -12.14 -5.42
CA TYR A 150 -2.66 -13.33 -4.68
C TYR A 150 -1.54 -14.11 -5.41
N PRO A 151 -0.80 -14.98 -4.70
CA PRO A 151 0.21 -15.85 -5.30
C PRO A 151 -0.38 -16.73 -6.41
N ALA A 152 0.45 -17.12 -7.38
CA ALA A 152 0.03 -17.91 -8.55
C ALA A 152 -0.68 -19.24 -8.16
N SER A 153 -0.29 -19.87 -7.06
CA SER A 153 -0.94 -21.07 -6.54
C SER A 153 -2.41 -20.85 -6.20
N VAL A 154 -2.71 -19.71 -5.55
CA VAL A 154 -4.09 -19.33 -5.20
C VAL A 154 -4.87 -18.94 -6.45
N GLN A 155 -4.24 -18.20 -7.38
CA GLN A 155 -4.87 -17.86 -8.66
C GLN A 155 -5.26 -19.12 -9.45
N CYS A 156 -4.41 -20.16 -9.47
CA CYS A 156 -4.72 -21.45 -10.09
C CYS A 156 -5.93 -22.12 -9.43
N GLN A 157 -6.03 -22.12 -8.10
CA GLN A 157 -7.19 -22.69 -7.39
C GLN A 157 -8.50 -22.01 -7.82
N PHE A 158 -8.51 -20.69 -7.94
CA PHE A 158 -9.68 -19.96 -8.46
C PHE A 158 -9.96 -20.27 -9.93
N GLY A 159 -8.93 -20.59 -10.71
CA GLY A 159 -9.04 -20.94 -12.12
C GLY A 159 -9.59 -22.33 -12.40
N ILE A 160 -9.55 -23.27 -11.42
CA ILE A 160 -9.97 -24.67 -11.62
C ILE A 160 -11.45 -24.74 -12.02
N VAL A 161 -12.33 -24.05 -11.31
CA VAL A 161 -13.78 -24.13 -11.58
C VAL A 161 -14.14 -23.54 -12.94
N PRO A 162 -13.66 -22.33 -13.33
CA PRO A 162 -13.84 -21.82 -14.68
C PRO A 162 -13.27 -22.73 -15.76
N LEU A 163 -12.10 -23.35 -15.51
CA LEU A 163 -11.48 -24.27 -16.46
C LEU A 163 -12.33 -25.53 -16.65
N VAL A 164 -12.75 -26.17 -15.56
CA VAL A 164 -13.60 -27.36 -15.62
C VAL A 164 -14.92 -27.03 -16.30
N GLY A 165 -15.54 -25.89 -15.96
CA GLY A 165 -16.78 -25.45 -16.60
C GLY A 165 -16.61 -25.20 -18.10
N TYR A 166 -15.51 -24.56 -18.52
CA TYR A 166 -15.18 -24.32 -19.90
C TYR A 166 -14.98 -25.62 -20.68
N LEU A 167 -14.20 -26.56 -20.13
CA LEU A 167 -13.96 -27.87 -20.74
C LEU A 167 -15.25 -28.69 -20.84
N PHE A 168 -16.07 -28.67 -19.79
CA PHE A 168 -17.37 -29.35 -19.78
C PHE A 168 -18.28 -28.80 -20.88
N ASP A 169 -18.45 -27.49 -20.98
CA ASP A 169 -19.30 -26.88 -22.01
C ASP A 169 -18.81 -27.18 -23.42
N TYR A 170 -17.48 -27.09 -23.68
CA TYR A 170 -16.89 -27.44 -24.98
C TYR A 170 -17.05 -28.94 -25.33
N ILE A 171 -16.81 -29.82 -24.39
CA ILE A 171 -16.95 -31.28 -24.63
C ILE A 171 -18.41 -31.61 -24.93
N THR A 172 -19.34 -31.03 -24.19
CA THR A 172 -20.76 -31.41 -24.29
C THR A 172 -21.49 -30.76 -25.47
N HIS A 173 -21.15 -29.52 -25.83
CA HIS A 173 -21.86 -28.77 -26.85
C HIS A 173 -21.17 -28.74 -28.22
N VAL A 174 -19.80 -28.82 -28.24
CA VAL A 174 -19.04 -28.65 -29.45
C VAL A 174 -18.50 -29.99 -29.97
N TYR A 175 -17.98 -30.86 -29.10
CA TYR A 175 -17.27 -32.09 -29.52
C TYR A 175 -18.09 -33.34 -29.43
N THR A 176 -19.22 -33.36 -28.71
CA THR A 176 -20.05 -34.55 -28.59
C THR A 176 -21.54 -34.23 -28.73
N SER A 177 -22.30 -35.07 -29.41
CA SER A 177 -23.77 -35.03 -29.42
C SER A 177 -24.41 -35.81 -28.26
N LEU A 178 -23.59 -36.40 -27.37
CA LEU A 178 -24.02 -37.29 -26.31
C LEU A 178 -25.06 -36.71 -25.35
N LEU A 179 -25.06 -35.40 -25.16
CA LEU A 179 -25.98 -34.69 -24.25
C LEU A 179 -27.17 -34.08 -24.97
N SER A 180 -27.14 -33.98 -26.31
CA SER A 180 -28.30 -33.49 -27.07
C SER A 180 -29.48 -34.49 -27.06
N GLU A 181 -29.23 -35.76 -26.77
CA GLU A 181 -30.26 -36.81 -26.62
C GLU A 181 -30.79 -36.92 -25.18
N ALA A 182 -30.03 -36.47 -24.16
CA ALA A 182 -30.47 -36.37 -22.79
C ALA A 182 -31.14 -34.98 -22.60
N ASN A 183 -32.11 -34.83 -21.71
CA ASN A 183 -32.88 -33.62 -21.50
C ASN A 183 -31.94 -32.35 -21.43
N PRO A 184 -31.78 -31.63 -22.56
CA PRO A 184 -30.75 -30.55 -22.66
C PRO A 184 -30.94 -29.48 -21.60
N ALA A 185 -32.19 -29.21 -21.23
CA ALA A 185 -32.53 -28.19 -20.22
C ALA A 185 -31.98 -28.57 -18.82
N ALA A 186 -31.94 -29.84 -18.45
CA ALA A 186 -31.43 -30.23 -17.13
C ALA A 186 -29.89 -30.10 -17.04
N VAL A 187 -29.20 -30.45 -18.12
CA VAL A 187 -27.72 -30.39 -18.17
C VAL A 187 -27.27 -28.91 -18.15
N GLU A 188 -27.88 -28.12 -18.97
CA GLU A 188 -27.62 -26.68 -19.01
C GLU A 188 -27.95 -26.00 -17.67
N PHE A 189 -29.12 -26.32 -17.05
CA PHE A 189 -29.53 -25.76 -15.77
C PHE A 189 -28.53 -26.06 -14.64
N MET A 190 -28.05 -27.32 -14.58
CA MET A 190 -27.01 -27.74 -13.61
C MET A 190 -25.73 -26.90 -13.75
N PHE A 191 -25.27 -26.69 -14.97
CA PHE A 191 -24.10 -25.87 -15.26
C PHE A 191 -24.29 -24.40 -14.83
N PHE A 192 -25.47 -23.82 -15.13
CA PHE A 192 -25.83 -22.49 -14.67
C PHE A 192 -25.77 -22.37 -13.14
N VAL A 193 -26.35 -23.33 -12.41
CA VAL A 193 -26.33 -23.31 -10.94
C VAL A 193 -24.90 -23.35 -10.41
N CYS A 194 -24.01 -24.19 -11.00
CA CYS A 194 -22.60 -24.24 -10.63
C CYS A 194 -21.90 -22.91 -10.89
N CYS A 195 -22.12 -22.28 -12.05
CA CYS A 195 -21.56 -20.99 -12.38
C CYS A 195 -22.06 -19.88 -11.42
N ALA A 196 -23.36 -19.83 -11.14
CA ALA A 196 -23.94 -18.87 -10.21
C ALA A 196 -23.39 -19.06 -8.79
N ALA A 197 -23.29 -20.29 -8.30
CA ALA A 197 -22.71 -20.63 -7.00
C ALA A 197 -21.24 -20.20 -6.92
N PHE A 198 -20.46 -20.44 -7.99
CA PHE A 198 -19.06 -20.02 -8.07
C PHE A 198 -18.92 -18.50 -8.03
N LEU A 199 -19.69 -17.75 -8.82
CA LEU A 199 -19.68 -16.30 -8.82
C LEU A 199 -20.07 -15.73 -7.45
N CYS A 200 -21.09 -16.31 -6.80
CA CYS A 200 -21.47 -15.95 -5.44
C CYS A 200 -20.34 -16.24 -4.43
N SER A 201 -19.63 -17.35 -4.58
CA SER A 201 -18.50 -17.70 -3.69
C SER A 201 -17.34 -16.70 -3.83
N ILE A 202 -17.02 -16.24 -5.05
CA ILE A 202 -16.02 -15.19 -5.28
C ILE A 202 -16.43 -13.90 -4.56
N LEU A 203 -17.69 -13.48 -4.72
CA LEU A 203 -18.17 -12.24 -4.08
C LEU A 203 -18.14 -12.34 -2.55
N ARG A 204 -18.49 -13.51 -1.98
CA ARG A 204 -18.38 -13.76 -0.54
C ARG A 204 -16.92 -13.75 -0.07
N ALA A 205 -16.04 -14.49 -0.74
CA ALA A 205 -14.62 -14.54 -0.39
C ALA A 205 -13.98 -13.15 -0.39
N SER A 206 -14.27 -12.35 -1.42
CA SER A 206 -13.74 -10.99 -1.50
C SER A 206 -14.28 -10.04 -0.42
N ARG A 207 -15.54 -10.22 0.03
CA ARG A 207 -16.11 -9.45 1.14
C ARG A 207 -15.45 -9.80 2.47
N VAL A 208 -15.31 -11.09 2.76
CA VAL A 208 -14.68 -11.59 3.99
C VAL A 208 -13.23 -11.09 4.08
N GLU A 209 -12.49 -11.16 2.98
CA GLU A 209 -11.10 -10.69 2.94
C GLU A 209 -10.98 -9.18 3.16
N ARG A 210 -11.87 -8.38 2.54
CA ARG A 210 -11.92 -6.93 2.80
C ARG A 210 -12.19 -6.62 4.27
N GLN A 211 -13.13 -7.32 4.90
CA GLN A 211 -13.42 -7.16 6.32
C GLN A 211 -12.20 -7.52 7.18
N ARG A 212 -11.52 -8.62 6.85
CA ARG A 212 -10.30 -9.05 7.54
C ARG A 212 -9.21 -7.97 7.48
N ILE A 213 -8.91 -7.45 6.28
CA ILE A 213 -7.92 -6.38 6.09
C ILE A 213 -8.30 -5.12 6.89
N GLN A 214 -9.57 -4.73 6.88
CA GLN A 214 -10.04 -3.58 7.67
C GLN A 214 -9.87 -3.80 9.17
N MET A 215 -10.17 -5.00 9.67
CA MET A 215 -9.98 -5.34 11.08
C MET A 215 -8.51 -5.34 11.48
N GLU A 216 -7.61 -5.86 10.65
CA GLU A 216 -6.16 -5.84 10.87
C GLU A 216 -5.62 -4.39 10.90
N GLN A 217 -6.09 -3.53 9.99
CA GLN A 217 -5.73 -2.11 9.98
C GLN A 217 -6.21 -1.37 11.23
N LEU A 218 -7.46 -1.62 11.64
CA LEU A 218 -8.02 -1.04 12.87
C LEU A 218 -7.23 -1.49 14.11
N GLN A 219 -6.92 -2.77 14.21
CA GLN A 219 -6.14 -3.32 15.30
C GLN A 219 -4.74 -2.71 15.38
N THR A 220 -4.08 -2.53 14.23
CA THR A 220 -2.76 -1.88 14.15
C THR A 220 -2.84 -0.43 14.62
N SER A 221 -3.85 0.31 14.16
CA SER A 221 -4.09 1.71 14.58
C SER A 221 -4.34 1.83 16.08
N LEU A 222 -5.18 0.96 16.65
CA LEU A 222 -5.44 0.93 18.09
C LEU A 222 -4.18 0.62 18.89
N ASN A 223 -3.38 -0.35 18.46
CA ASN A 223 -2.12 -0.68 19.13
C ASN A 223 -1.13 0.51 19.14
N LEU A 224 -1.05 1.28 18.04
CA LEU A 224 -0.24 2.49 18.00
C LEU A 224 -0.74 3.55 18.97
N GLN A 225 -2.06 3.79 19.05
CA GLN A 225 -2.66 4.74 20.00
C GLN A 225 -2.41 4.33 21.46
N VAL A 226 -2.59 3.04 21.79
CA VAL A 226 -2.30 2.51 23.12
C VAL A 226 -0.83 2.71 23.49
N THR A 227 0.08 2.41 22.56
CA THR A 227 1.52 2.60 22.79
C THR A 227 1.88 4.06 23.03
N GLN A 228 1.27 4.98 22.28
CA GLN A 228 1.47 6.42 22.46
C GLN A 228 0.93 6.88 23.82
N ALA A 229 -0.31 6.49 24.19
CA ALA A 229 -0.89 6.84 25.47
C ALA A 229 -0.04 6.32 26.65
N MET A 230 0.52 5.10 26.53
CA MET A 230 1.42 4.56 27.56
C MET A 230 2.69 5.39 27.73
N ARG A 231 3.28 5.87 26.63
CA ARG A 231 4.45 6.76 26.67
C ARG A 231 4.14 8.09 27.34
N GLU A 232 2.97 8.67 27.05
CA GLU A 232 2.51 9.92 27.67
C GLU A 232 2.29 9.74 29.18
N ILE A 233 1.65 8.63 29.59
CA ILE A 233 1.46 8.30 31.02
C ILE A 233 2.81 8.14 31.72
N GLU A 234 3.78 7.47 31.12
CA GLU A 234 5.11 7.29 31.70
C GLU A 234 5.85 8.63 31.83
N ALA A 235 5.79 9.50 30.82
CA ALA A 235 6.35 10.84 30.87
C ALA A 235 5.73 11.69 31.99
N LEU A 236 4.40 11.63 32.15
CA LEU A 236 3.69 12.30 33.25
C LEU A 236 4.08 11.75 34.61
N ARG A 237 4.23 10.42 34.76
CA ARG A 237 4.71 9.82 36.02
C ARG A 237 6.09 10.29 36.41
N LEU A 238 7.03 10.30 35.43
CA LEU A 238 8.38 10.80 35.66
C LEU A 238 8.38 12.27 36.06
N SER A 239 7.56 13.10 35.41
CA SER A 239 7.39 14.51 35.76
C SER A 239 6.83 14.69 37.18
N GLN A 240 5.78 13.93 37.56
CA GLN A 240 5.22 13.96 38.90
C GLN A 240 6.24 13.52 39.95
N GLN A 241 7.02 12.47 39.67
CA GLN A 241 8.06 12.00 40.58
C GLN A 241 9.12 13.06 40.82
N ARG A 242 9.63 13.71 39.72
CA ARG A 242 10.58 14.81 39.83
C ARG A 242 10.01 15.96 40.66
N ALA A 243 8.76 16.37 40.40
CA ALA A 243 8.09 17.41 41.15
C ALA A 243 7.91 17.04 42.65
N SER A 244 7.66 15.78 42.96
CA SER A 244 7.58 15.29 44.35
C SER A 244 8.93 15.36 45.05
N THR A 245 10.00 14.89 44.40
CA THR A 245 11.38 14.98 44.93
C THR A 245 11.75 16.44 45.18
N TYR A 246 11.51 17.32 44.17
CA TYR A 246 11.79 18.75 44.32
C TYR A 246 11.05 19.41 45.48
N ARG A 247 9.77 19.08 45.69
CA ARG A 247 9.00 19.59 46.86
C ARG A 247 9.53 19.07 48.19
N HIS A 248 9.99 17.83 48.21
CA HIS A 248 10.61 17.24 49.39
C HIS A 248 11.90 17.98 49.75
N ASP A 249 12.80 18.19 48.78
CA ASP A 249 14.08 18.88 48.97
C ASP A 249 13.89 20.33 49.38
N LEU A 250 12.94 21.03 48.73
CA LEU A 250 12.59 22.40 49.11
C LEU A 250 12.09 22.48 50.54
N ARG A 251 11.28 21.50 51.02
CA ARG A 251 10.82 21.45 52.41
C ARG A 251 11.99 21.29 53.40
N HIS A 252 12.97 20.46 53.05
CA HIS A 252 14.17 20.30 53.88
C HIS A 252 15.01 21.56 53.93
N HIS A 253 15.21 22.27 52.80
CA HIS A 253 15.88 23.55 52.76
C HIS A 253 15.17 24.58 53.67
N MET A 254 13.83 24.67 53.59
CA MET A 254 13.05 25.59 54.42
C MET A 254 13.10 25.25 55.90
N GLN A 255 13.02 23.97 56.29
CA GLN A 255 13.14 23.53 57.70
C GLN A 255 14.52 23.84 58.28
N PHE A 256 15.61 23.65 57.51
CA PHE A 256 16.95 23.99 57.95
C PHE A 256 17.09 25.48 58.18
N LEU A 257 16.59 26.32 57.26
CA LEU A 257 16.60 27.79 57.38
C LEU A 257 15.77 28.24 58.59
N ALA A 258 14.56 27.70 58.80
CA ALA A 258 13.75 28.03 59.95
C ALA A 258 14.48 27.73 61.26
N GLY A 259 15.09 26.53 61.36
CA GLY A 259 15.85 26.14 62.55
C GLY A 259 17.09 27.01 62.80
N CYS A 260 17.78 27.50 61.78
CA CYS A 260 18.89 28.43 61.93
C CYS A 260 18.40 29.82 62.44
N ILE A 261 17.27 30.29 61.93
CA ILE A 261 16.69 31.60 62.34
C ILE A 261 16.17 31.55 63.78
N GLU A 262 15.44 30.49 64.15
CA GLU A 262 14.91 30.30 65.51
C GLU A 262 16.00 30.24 66.57
N ASN A 263 17.18 29.70 66.22
CA ASN A 263 18.32 29.59 67.13
C ASN A 263 19.30 30.82 67.02
N GLY A 264 18.92 31.88 66.35
CA GLY A 264 19.73 33.10 66.23
C GLY A 264 21.00 32.98 65.39
N ARG A 265 21.12 31.89 64.55
CA ARG A 265 22.28 31.59 63.72
C ARG A 265 22.15 32.21 62.31
N THR A 266 21.98 33.52 62.26
CA THR A 266 21.67 34.23 61.02
C THR A 266 22.77 34.11 59.96
N GLU A 267 24.03 34.16 60.35
CA GLU A 267 25.20 33.99 59.44
C GLU A 267 25.21 32.62 58.74
N GLN A 268 24.85 31.57 59.52
CA GLN A 268 24.78 30.21 58.96
C GLN A 268 23.63 30.05 57.96
N ALA A 269 22.48 30.69 58.23
CA ALA A 269 21.35 30.71 57.29
C ALA A 269 21.71 31.45 56.01
N LEU A 270 22.40 32.61 56.08
CA LEU A 270 22.84 33.37 54.90
C LEU A 270 23.89 32.59 54.07
N GLY A 271 24.84 31.90 54.75
CA GLY A 271 25.79 31.04 54.08
C GLY A 271 25.14 29.89 53.30
N TYR A 272 24.12 29.28 53.91
CA TYR A 272 23.36 28.20 53.26
C TYR A 272 22.53 28.67 52.07
N ILE A 273 21.87 29.84 52.17
CA ILE A 273 21.14 30.44 51.05
C ILE A 273 22.10 30.70 49.87
N ARG A 274 23.28 31.26 50.15
CA ARG A 274 24.30 31.49 49.08
C ARG A 274 24.75 30.19 48.44
N SER A 275 24.94 29.11 49.21
CA SER A 275 25.31 27.79 48.67
C SER A 275 24.24 27.23 47.76
N VAL A 276 22.96 27.23 48.19
CA VAL A 276 21.84 26.73 47.39
C VAL A 276 21.63 27.60 46.13
N CYS A 277 21.76 28.91 46.24
CA CYS A 277 21.67 29.80 45.06
C CYS A 277 22.83 29.50 44.07
N SER A 278 24.06 29.27 44.56
CA SER A 278 25.18 28.93 43.67
C SER A 278 25.01 27.58 43.01
N GLU A 279 24.44 26.60 43.68
CA GLU A 279 24.11 25.28 43.08
C GLU A 279 23.03 25.40 41.99
N ILE A 280 21.99 26.22 42.20
CA ILE A 280 20.97 26.52 41.20
C ILE A 280 21.56 27.28 40.01
N GLU A 281 22.49 28.20 40.24
CA GLU A 281 23.16 28.93 39.16
C GLU A 281 24.17 28.07 38.40
N ALA A 282 24.86 27.17 39.06
CA ALA A 282 25.76 26.19 38.40
C ALA A 282 24.98 25.18 37.51
N GLY A 283 23.72 24.92 37.86
CA GLY A 283 22.80 24.09 37.07
C GLY A 283 22.14 24.81 35.88
N LYS A 284 22.48 26.10 35.63
CA LYS A 284 21.96 26.80 34.45
C LYS A 284 22.45 26.15 33.15
N VAL A 285 21.51 25.71 32.34
CA VAL A 285 21.79 25.24 30.98
C VAL A 285 22.47 26.40 30.23
N THR A 286 23.71 26.18 29.84
CA THR A 286 24.45 27.18 29.02
C THR A 286 23.68 27.34 27.70
N VAL A 287 23.27 28.55 27.39
CA VAL A 287 22.61 28.87 26.13
C VAL A 287 23.68 29.12 25.07
N TYR A 288 23.80 28.20 24.14
CA TYR A 288 24.79 28.27 23.05
C TYR A 288 24.26 28.98 21.81
N CYS A 289 22.95 28.90 21.54
CA CYS A 289 22.31 29.58 20.40
C CYS A 289 20.80 29.78 20.68
N GLU A 290 20.14 30.56 19.81
CA GLU A 290 18.69 30.84 19.92
C GLU A 290 17.80 29.67 19.52
N ASN A 291 18.30 28.71 18.73
CA ASN A 291 17.54 27.56 18.30
C ASN A 291 17.49 26.48 19.42
N GLU A 292 16.29 26.16 19.90
CA GLU A 292 16.09 25.26 21.04
C GLU A 292 16.64 23.83 20.78
N ALA A 293 16.40 23.28 19.60
CA ALA A 293 16.85 21.94 19.26
C ALA A 293 18.37 21.85 19.14
N ALA A 294 19.02 22.81 18.48
CA ALA A 294 20.46 22.90 18.39
C ALA A 294 21.09 23.13 19.77
N ASN A 295 20.51 24.01 20.61
CA ASN A 295 20.98 24.27 21.96
C ASN A 295 20.92 23.01 22.86
N LEU A 296 19.87 22.20 22.74
CA LEU A 296 19.75 20.91 23.44
C LEU A 296 20.88 19.94 23.04
N ILE A 297 21.18 19.87 21.75
CA ILE A 297 22.26 19.02 21.22
C ILE A 297 23.62 19.52 21.74
N PHE A 298 23.92 20.82 21.61
CA PHE A 298 25.17 21.38 22.12
C PHE A 298 25.36 21.13 23.63
N SER A 299 24.30 21.31 24.42
CA SER A 299 24.34 21.04 25.86
C SER A 299 24.63 19.58 26.17
N ALA A 300 23.98 18.64 25.47
CA ALA A 300 24.22 17.21 25.65
C ALA A 300 25.66 16.80 25.30
N PHE A 301 26.21 17.37 24.23
CA PHE A 301 27.59 17.08 23.82
C PHE A 301 28.62 17.82 24.72
N ALA A 302 28.34 19.01 25.24
CA ALA A 302 29.16 19.68 26.22
C ALA A 302 29.33 18.85 27.50
N ASP A 303 28.24 18.29 28.03
CA ASP A 303 28.26 17.39 29.17
C ASP A 303 29.09 16.12 28.92
N ARG A 304 28.94 15.55 27.75
CA ARG A 304 29.71 14.35 27.34
C ARG A 304 31.20 14.66 27.17
N ALA A 305 31.53 15.79 26.55
CA ALA A 305 32.91 16.25 26.37
C ALA A 305 33.57 16.55 27.73
N ALA A 306 32.87 17.23 28.63
CA ALA A 306 33.37 17.51 29.99
C ALA A 306 33.66 16.24 30.76
N LYS A 307 32.78 15.22 30.71
CA LYS A 307 33.00 13.91 31.35
C LYS A 307 34.20 13.16 30.75
N ALA A 308 34.49 13.38 29.47
CA ALA A 308 35.63 12.77 28.76
C ALA A 308 36.94 13.61 28.89
N GLY A 309 36.91 14.75 29.56
CA GLY A 309 38.07 15.66 29.70
C GLY A 309 38.46 16.34 28.38
N VAL A 310 37.48 16.56 27.47
CA VAL A 310 37.64 17.25 26.18
C VAL A 310 37.15 18.67 26.31
N GLN A 311 37.93 19.65 25.87
CA GLN A 311 37.52 21.04 25.83
C GLN A 311 36.46 21.23 24.72
N PHE A 312 35.29 21.81 25.06
CA PHE A 312 34.20 22.04 24.12
C PHE A 312 33.80 23.50 24.07
N THR A 313 33.95 24.10 22.90
CA THR A 313 33.65 25.53 22.69
C THR A 313 32.63 25.68 21.56
N VAL A 314 31.57 26.47 21.80
CA VAL A 314 30.54 26.73 20.82
C VAL A 314 30.35 28.23 20.61
N GLN A 315 30.41 28.67 19.37
CA GLN A 315 30.11 30.01 18.91
C GLN A 315 29.10 29.94 17.75
N ALA A 316 27.85 29.56 18.04
CA ALA A 316 26.84 29.30 17.04
C ALA A 316 25.76 30.39 17.03
N GLY A 317 25.75 31.24 15.99
CA GLY A 317 24.67 32.14 15.68
C GLY A 317 23.59 31.46 14.83
N ILE A 318 22.83 30.53 15.43
CA ILE A 318 21.70 29.85 14.78
C ILE A 318 20.42 30.45 15.30
N SER A 319 19.62 31.04 14.40
CA SER A 319 18.36 31.69 14.74
C SER A 319 17.28 30.67 15.16
N GLN A 320 16.24 31.16 15.81
CA GLN A 320 15.10 30.32 16.23
C GLN A 320 14.40 29.62 15.05
N LYS A 321 14.47 30.22 13.85
CA LYS A 321 13.90 29.63 12.62
C LYS A 321 14.98 29.63 11.52
N PRO A 322 15.86 28.61 11.51
CA PRO A 322 16.91 28.53 10.51
C PRO A 322 16.34 28.20 9.12
N ALA A 323 17.12 28.48 8.08
CA ALA A 323 16.76 28.17 6.70
C ALA A 323 16.70 26.65 6.39
N VAL A 324 17.20 25.82 7.29
CA VAL A 324 17.23 24.35 7.20
C VAL A 324 16.13 23.78 8.09
N SER A 325 15.54 22.62 7.70
CA SER A 325 14.55 21.96 8.55
C SER A 325 15.17 21.55 9.91
N GLU A 326 14.40 21.67 10.97
CA GLU A 326 14.86 21.35 12.33
C GLU A 326 15.33 19.87 12.43
N SER A 327 14.67 18.96 11.73
CA SER A 327 15.06 17.55 11.65
C SER A 327 16.42 17.35 11.00
N ASP A 328 16.68 18.04 9.87
CA ASP A 328 17.96 17.94 9.16
C ASP A 328 19.09 18.57 9.99
N LEU A 329 18.81 19.71 10.64
CA LEU A 329 19.76 20.36 11.55
C LEU A 329 20.16 19.44 12.71
N CYS A 330 19.19 18.79 13.35
CA CYS A 330 19.44 17.84 14.43
C CYS A 330 20.29 16.65 13.98
N VAL A 331 19.99 16.07 12.83
CA VAL A 331 20.73 14.92 12.26
C VAL A 331 22.17 15.34 11.92
N LEU A 332 22.35 16.48 11.26
CA LEU A 332 23.67 16.97 10.87
C LEU A 332 24.55 17.28 12.09
N LEU A 333 24.02 18.03 13.05
CA LEU A 333 24.75 18.39 14.28
C LEU A 333 25.10 17.16 15.10
N SER A 334 24.15 16.24 15.31
CA SER A 334 24.40 15.05 16.11
C SER A 334 25.47 14.17 15.49
N ASN A 335 25.40 13.91 14.18
CA ASN A 335 26.38 13.09 13.49
C ASN A 335 27.79 13.73 13.47
N ALA A 336 27.86 15.03 13.21
CA ALA A 336 29.14 15.72 13.15
C ALA A 336 29.80 15.84 14.53
N LEU A 337 29.05 16.17 15.57
CA LEU A 337 29.54 16.25 16.95
C LEU A 337 29.91 14.86 17.52
N GLU A 338 29.16 13.80 17.17
CA GLU A 338 29.51 12.44 17.55
C GLU A 338 30.88 12.03 16.99
N ASN A 339 31.10 12.30 15.69
CA ASN A 339 32.38 12.03 15.03
C ASN A 339 33.52 12.84 15.65
N ALA A 340 33.29 14.14 15.91
CA ALA A 340 34.25 15.01 16.55
C ALA A 340 34.62 14.55 17.96
N LEU A 341 33.62 14.14 18.75
CA LEU A 341 33.84 13.64 20.11
C LEU A 341 34.63 12.32 20.10
N HIS A 342 34.29 11.38 19.23
CA HIS A 342 35.05 10.15 19.09
C HIS A 342 36.52 10.38 18.71
N ALA A 343 36.82 11.34 17.84
CA ALA A 343 38.15 11.68 17.45
C ALA A 343 38.93 12.35 18.60
N ALA A 344 38.31 13.33 19.28
CA ALA A 344 38.90 14.04 20.40
C ALA A 344 39.19 13.12 21.61
N VAL A 345 38.29 12.20 21.94
CA VAL A 345 38.48 11.21 23.00
C VAL A 345 39.70 10.34 22.71
N ARG A 346 39.87 9.86 21.49
CA ARG A 346 41.07 9.08 21.09
C ARG A 346 42.36 9.88 21.23
N CYS A 347 42.36 11.20 20.90
CA CYS A 347 43.48 12.07 21.14
C CYS A 347 43.79 12.19 22.63
N ARG A 348 42.79 12.34 23.48
CA ARG A 348 42.93 12.41 24.93
C ARG A 348 43.54 11.13 25.52
N GLU A 349 43.05 9.98 25.08
CA GLU A 349 43.55 8.65 25.48
C GLU A 349 45.03 8.42 25.08
N ALA A 350 45.45 9.02 23.95
CA ALA A 350 46.81 9.03 23.49
C ALA A 350 47.72 10.07 24.22
N GLY A 351 47.18 10.82 25.19
CA GLY A 351 47.94 11.80 25.99
C GLY A 351 48.10 13.18 25.34
N HIS A 352 47.36 13.49 24.27
CA HIS A 352 47.35 14.80 23.60
C HIS A 352 46.26 15.71 24.13
N GLU A 353 46.39 17.01 23.90
CA GLU A 353 45.31 17.95 24.15
C GLU A 353 44.13 17.66 23.24
N ALA A 354 42.92 17.62 23.82
CA ALA A 354 41.71 17.26 23.12
C ALA A 354 40.70 18.40 23.19
N PHE A 355 40.27 18.88 22.03
CA PHE A 355 39.32 19.95 21.90
C PHE A 355 38.33 19.71 20.77
N ILE A 356 37.15 20.35 20.88
CA ILE A 356 36.15 20.46 19.85
C ILE A 356 35.68 21.94 19.83
N GLU A 357 35.77 22.56 18.68
CA GLU A 357 35.30 23.91 18.44
C GLU A 357 34.20 23.90 17.40
N THR A 358 33.09 24.50 17.73
CA THR A 358 31.95 24.60 16.81
C THR A 358 31.63 26.05 16.56
N SER A 359 31.59 26.45 15.30
CA SER A 359 31.10 27.77 14.88
C SER A 359 29.99 27.66 13.88
N GLY A 360 29.02 28.54 13.95
CA GLY A 360 27.88 28.56 13.04
C GLY A 360 27.36 29.98 12.81
N HIS A 361 27.01 30.28 11.59
CA HIS A 361 26.36 31.55 11.24
C HIS A 361 25.42 31.41 10.06
N GLU A 362 24.43 32.25 10.01
CA GLU A 362 23.46 32.29 8.91
C GLU A 362 23.79 33.46 7.97
N LYS A 363 23.72 33.20 6.66
CA LYS A 363 23.86 34.24 5.62
C LYS A 363 22.84 34.00 4.51
N GLY A 364 21.83 34.86 4.43
CA GLY A 364 20.70 34.70 3.51
C GLY A 364 19.90 33.42 3.83
N HIS A 365 19.76 32.53 2.85
CA HIS A 365 19.05 31.24 3.01
C HIS A 365 20.00 30.05 3.26
N LYS A 366 21.22 30.30 3.74
CA LYS A 366 22.22 29.29 4.00
C LYS A 366 22.70 29.35 5.44
N LEU A 367 22.79 28.19 6.08
CA LEU A 367 23.44 27.97 7.35
C LEU A 367 24.85 27.39 7.10
N PHE A 368 25.86 28.05 7.65
CA PHE A 368 27.24 27.61 7.63
C PHE A 368 27.58 27.05 9.01
N LEU A 369 28.00 25.79 9.05
CA LEU A 369 28.44 25.13 10.27
C LEU A 369 29.87 24.64 10.04
N GLN A 370 30.74 24.92 10.98
CA GLN A 370 32.11 24.47 11.01
C GLN A 370 32.37 23.78 12.36
N ILE A 371 32.82 22.55 12.32
CA ILE A 371 33.18 21.78 13.50
C ILE A 371 34.65 21.36 13.31
N THR A 372 35.48 21.81 14.24
CA THR A 372 36.90 21.53 14.26
C THR A 372 37.24 20.72 15.52
N ASN A 373 37.99 19.66 15.39
CA ASN A 373 38.36 18.82 16.51
C ASN A 373 39.81 18.35 16.41
N SER A 374 40.39 18.03 17.55
CA SER A 374 41.68 17.33 17.60
C SER A 374 41.56 15.93 17.04
N CYS A 375 42.55 15.48 16.27
CA CYS A 375 42.65 14.12 15.73
C CYS A 375 44.08 13.60 15.80
N LEU A 376 44.25 12.29 15.80
CA LEU A 376 45.60 11.66 15.73
C LEU A 376 46.19 11.85 14.33
N PRO A 377 47.54 11.93 14.21
CA PRO A 377 48.22 12.20 12.93
C PRO A 377 48.02 11.14 11.85
N ASP A 378 47.63 9.92 12.22
CA ASP A 378 47.48 8.79 11.29
C ASP A 378 46.07 8.65 10.68
N VAL A 379 45.21 9.65 10.85
CA VAL A 379 43.85 9.60 10.27
C VAL A 379 43.87 9.96 8.79
N GLN A 380 43.76 8.93 7.93
CA GLN A 380 43.49 9.14 6.49
C GLN A 380 42.05 9.61 6.30
N LEU A 381 41.90 10.83 5.83
CA LEU A 381 40.60 11.31 5.32
C LEU A 381 40.25 10.50 4.07
N ARG A 382 39.16 9.76 4.09
CA ARG A 382 38.54 9.18 2.86
C ARG A 382 37.72 10.27 2.23
N ASP A 383 38.07 10.62 0.99
CA ASP A 383 37.26 11.49 0.11
C ASP A 383 35.85 10.92 -0.16
#